data_2fa19c116f698d4c53d4259f6bad118a
#
_entry.id   2fa19c116f698d4c53d4259f6bad118a
#
_cell.length_a   1.000
_cell.length_b   1.000
_cell.length_c   1.000
_cell.angle_alpha   90.00
_cell.angle_beta   90.00
_cell.angle_gamma   90.00
#
_symmetry.space_group_name_H-M   'P 1'
#
loop_
_entity.id
_entity.type
_entity.pdbx_description
1 polymer ?
#
loop_
_entity_poly.entity_id
_entity_poly.type
_entity_poly.pdbx_seq_one_letter_code
_entity_poly.pdbx_strand_id
1 'polypeptide(L)'
;LNLLLCSLYEGETPADSAISRCPIHPVHGVLWRSADPTDYCADLSVAVHYYNAQDKWQDDHNLLALGYSTLLDNSTAEAAQRWPRQCNAIRACLAKLAEYEAAGSTDLDAVSGCFGALMAELFDYRQDHWSPELRSIGFHLGKFIYLLDAYDDLEHDQRRGAYNPLKALS
;
A
#
# COMPACT_ATOMS: atom_id res chain seq x y z
N LEU A 1 1.54 -2.60 -10.01
CA LEU A 1 2.51 -3.56 -9.47
C LEU A 1 2.28 -4.96 -10.04
N ASN A 2 1.07 -5.53 -9.94
CA ASN A 2 0.79 -6.89 -10.40
C ASN A 2 1.22 -7.14 -11.86
N LEU A 3 0.82 -6.27 -12.80
CA LEU A 3 1.20 -6.41 -14.21
C LEU A 3 2.72 -6.42 -14.43
N LEU A 4 3.45 -5.59 -13.70
CA LEU A 4 4.90 -5.54 -13.77
C LEU A 4 5.51 -6.86 -13.26
N LEU A 5 5.10 -7.31 -12.08
CA LEU A 5 5.62 -8.54 -11.49
C LEU A 5 5.26 -9.76 -12.34
N CYS A 6 4.01 -9.86 -12.83
CA CYS A 6 3.65 -10.93 -13.75
C CYS A 6 4.53 -10.93 -14.99
N SER A 7 4.80 -9.76 -15.60
CA SER A 7 5.64 -9.69 -16.81
C SER A 7 7.09 -10.13 -16.57
N LEU A 8 7.60 -9.98 -15.36
CA LEU A 8 8.96 -10.39 -15.01
C LEU A 8 9.06 -11.86 -14.58
N TYR A 9 8.00 -12.40 -13.97
CA TYR A 9 8.04 -13.71 -13.30
C TYR A 9 7.08 -14.76 -13.89
N GLU A 10 6.20 -14.42 -14.87
CA GLU A 10 5.22 -15.35 -15.47
C GLU A 10 5.82 -16.60 -16.16
N GLY A 11 7.11 -16.57 -16.49
CA GLY A 11 7.79 -17.74 -17.06
C GLY A 11 8.21 -18.78 -16.01
N GLU A 12 8.16 -18.46 -14.73
CA GLU A 12 8.72 -19.27 -13.64
C GLU A 12 7.67 -20.04 -12.84
N THR A 13 6.41 -19.61 -12.88
CA THR A 13 5.33 -20.24 -12.11
C THR A 13 4.11 -20.54 -12.99
N PRO A 14 3.59 -21.77 -12.98
CA PRO A 14 2.34 -22.09 -13.68
C PRO A 14 1.19 -21.29 -13.01
N ALA A 15 0.40 -20.60 -13.85
CA ALA A 15 -0.80 -19.93 -13.38
C ALA A 15 -1.94 -20.95 -13.23
N ASP A 16 -2.47 -21.08 -12.02
CA ASP A 16 -3.70 -21.81 -11.79
C ASP A 16 -4.90 -20.99 -12.26
N SER A 17 -5.86 -21.66 -12.89
CA SER A 17 -7.11 -21.01 -13.31
C SER A 17 -8.31 -21.69 -12.67
N ALA A 18 -9.17 -20.92 -12.05
CA ALA A 18 -10.40 -21.40 -11.45
C ALA A 18 -11.58 -20.53 -11.87
N ILE A 19 -12.75 -21.13 -12.04
CA ILE A 19 -14.00 -20.39 -12.22
C ILE A 19 -14.65 -20.26 -10.85
N SER A 20 -14.75 -19.02 -10.34
CA SER A 20 -15.47 -18.73 -9.13
C SER A 20 -16.52 -17.64 -9.32
N ARG A 21 -17.47 -17.55 -8.40
CA ARG A 21 -18.50 -16.52 -8.44
C ARG A 21 -18.00 -15.30 -7.68
N CYS A 22 -18.01 -14.16 -8.34
CA CYS A 22 -17.71 -12.89 -7.68
C CYS A 22 -18.82 -12.56 -6.66
N PRO A 23 -18.51 -12.21 -5.41
CA PRO A 23 -19.50 -11.81 -4.42
C PRO A 23 -20.37 -10.63 -4.87
N ILE A 24 -19.83 -9.74 -5.70
CA ILE A 24 -20.53 -8.55 -6.24
C ILE A 24 -21.38 -8.91 -7.46
N HIS A 25 -20.99 -9.95 -8.22
CA HIS A 25 -21.69 -10.40 -9.43
C HIS A 25 -21.96 -11.92 -9.36
N PRO A 26 -22.90 -12.37 -8.49
CA PRO A 26 -23.05 -13.81 -8.21
C PRO A 26 -23.65 -14.62 -9.35
N VAL A 27 -24.19 -13.96 -10.39
CA VAL A 27 -24.89 -14.63 -11.50
C VAL A 27 -23.92 -15.17 -12.56
N HIS A 28 -22.74 -14.60 -12.69
CA HIS A 28 -21.77 -15.03 -13.70
C HIS A 28 -20.51 -15.61 -13.05
N GLY A 29 -20.09 -16.79 -13.53
CA GLY A 29 -18.76 -17.32 -13.21
C GLY A 29 -17.68 -16.46 -13.86
N VAL A 30 -16.72 -16.00 -13.08
CA VAL A 30 -15.55 -15.27 -13.56
C VAL A 30 -14.36 -16.20 -13.54
N LEU A 31 -13.61 -16.25 -14.65
CA LEU A 31 -12.35 -16.99 -14.72
C LEU A 31 -11.29 -16.20 -13.97
N TRP A 32 -10.86 -16.73 -12.84
CA TRP A 32 -9.73 -16.19 -12.07
C TRP A 32 -8.46 -16.91 -12.50
N ARG A 33 -7.41 -16.13 -12.74
CA ARG A 33 -6.06 -16.65 -12.85
C ARG A 33 -5.30 -16.22 -11.62
N SER A 34 -4.79 -17.20 -10.88
CA SER A 34 -3.91 -16.98 -9.74
C SER A 34 -2.49 -17.33 -10.15
N ALA A 35 -1.56 -16.44 -9.84
CA ALA A 35 -0.14 -16.66 -9.93
C ALA A 35 0.48 -16.05 -8.67
N ASP A 36 1.66 -16.54 -8.25
CA ASP A 36 2.32 -16.05 -7.04
C ASP A 36 2.38 -14.50 -6.95
N PRO A 37 2.71 -13.75 -8.05
CA PRO A 37 2.71 -12.29 -8.01
C PRO A 37 1.31 -11.69 -7.80
N THR A 38 0.25 -12.36 -8.28
CA THR A 38 -1.14 -11.90 -8.10
C THR A 38 -1.57 -12.05 -6.64
N ASP A 39 -1.28 -13.18 -6.02
CA ASP A 39 -1.59 -13.44 -4.61
C ASP A 39 -0.80 -12.49 -3.71
N TYR A 40 0.48 -12.27 -4.01
CA TYR A 40 1.29 -11.27 -3.35
C TYR A 40 0.65 -9.88 -3.38
N CYS A 41 0.24 -9.40 -4.55
CA CYS A 41 -0.37 -8.08 -4.68
C CYS A 41 -1.73 -7.99 -3.96
N ALA A 42 -2.51 -9.07 -3.97
CA ALA A 42 -3.78 -9.14 -3.24
C ALA A 42 -3.56 -9.05 -1.74
N ASP A 43 -2.64 -9.85 -1.19
CA ASP A 43 -2.28 -9.83 0.22
C ASP A 43 -1.79 -8.47 0.69
N LEU A 44 -0.90 -7.84 -0.09
CA LEU A 44 -0.41 -6.49 0.25
C LEU A 44 -1.50 -5.43 0.18
N SER A 45 -2.44 -5.54 -0.76
CA SER A 45 -3.59 -4.63 -0.84
C SER A 45 -4.44 -4.74 0.43
N VAL A 46 -4.73 -5.96 0.89
CA VAL A 46 -5.45 -6.20 2.15
C VAL A 46 -4.69 -5.61 3.34
N ALA A 47 -3.37 -5.86 3.42
CA ALA A 47 -2.54 -5.36 4.52
C ALA A 47 -2.50 -3.81 4.56
N VAL A 48 -2.32 -3.14 3.42
CA VAL A 48 -2.33 -1.66 3.34
C VAL A 48 -3.67 -1.10 3.82
N HIS A 49 -4.79 -1.66 3.34
CA HIS A 49 -6.11 -1.19 3.75
C HIS A 49 -6.39 -1.42 5.24
N TYR A 50 -5.96 -2.56 5.77
CA TYR A 50 -6.09 -2.87 7.19
C TYR A 50 -5.33 -1.87 8.07
N TYR A 51 -4.04 -1.66 7.79
CA TYR A 51 -3.22 -0.77 8.61
C TYR A 51 -3.68 0.69 8.50
N ASN A 52 -4.10 1.16 7.31
CA ASN A 52 -4.71 2.48 7.15
C ASN A 52 -6.04 2.62 7.92
N ALA A 53 -6.86 1.55 7.98
CA ALA A 53 -8.10 1.58 8.74
C ALA A 53 -7.83 1.60 10.25
N GLN A 54 -6.80 0.89 10.72
CA GLN A 54 -6.39 0.94 12.13
C GLN A 54 -5.89 2.33 12.53
N ASP A 55 -5.08 2.96 11.69
CA ASP A 55 -4.57 4.32 11.89
C ASP A 55 -5.72 5.31 12.04
N LYS A 56 -6.65 5.33 11.09
CA LYS A 56 -7.87 6.17 11.16
C LYS A 56 -8.78 5.88 12.36
N TRP A 57 -8.79 4.64 12.85
CA TRP A 57 -9.51 4.33 14.09
C TRP A 57 -8.81 4.92 15.31
N GLN A 58 -7.49 4.87 15.38
CA GLN A 58 -6.72 5.42 16.48
C GLN A 58 -6.82 6.95 16.55
N ASP A 59 -6.81 7.61 15.40
CA ASP A 59 -6.82 9.06 15.32
C ASP A 59 -8.24 9.66 15.46
N ASP A 60 -9.20 9.13 14.72
CA ASP A 60 -10.55 9.73 14.60
C ASP A 60 -11.64 8.96 15.37
N HIS A 61 -11.32 7.82 15.99
CA HIS A 61 -12.30 6.87 16.58
C HIS A 61 -13.42 6.49 15.60
N ASN A 62 -13.10 6.35 14.32
CA ASN A 62 -14.06 6.06 13.27
C ASN A 62 -14.54 4.61 13.34
N LEU A 63 -15.81 4.41 13.81
CA LEU A 63 -16.40 3.08 13.97
C LEU A 63 -16.49 2.26 12.67
N LEU A 64 -16.61 2.92 11.52
CA LEU A 64 -16.59 2.24 10.22
C LEU A 64 -15.19 1.68 9.92
N ALA A 65 -14.14 2.43 10.26
CA ALA A 65 -12.76 1.98 10.12
C ALA A 65 -12.47 0.77 11.03
N LEU A 66 -12.99 0.78 12.28
CA LEU A 66 -12.90 -0.37 13.19
C LEU A 66 -13.61 -1.60 12.62
N GLY A 67 -14.84 -1.44 12.14
CA GLY A 67 -15.60 -2.55 11.54
C GLY A 67 -14.90 -3.13 10.31
N TYR A 68 -14.32 -2.25 9.49
CA TYR A 68 -13.57 -2.66 8.29
C TYR A 68 -12.27 -3.38 8.63
N SER A 69 -11.49 -2.87 9.60
CA SER A 69 -10.26 -3.55 10.05
C SER A 69 -10.56 -4.93 10.64
N THR A 70 -11.64 -5.07 11.42
CA THR A 70 -12.05 -6.36 12.00
C THR A 70 -12.37 -7.40 10.92
N LEU A 71 -12.96 -6.99 9.79
CA LEU A 71 -13.24 -7.89 8.67
C LEU A 71 -11.94 -8.38 7.97
N LEU A 72 -10.90 -7.57 7.99
CA LEU A 72 -9.62 -7.87 7.33
C LEU A 72 -8.59 -8.53 8.25
N ASP A 73 -8.88 -8.66 9.54
CA ASP A 73 -7.91 -9.09 10.56
C ASP A 73 -7.28 -10.45 10.24
N ASN A 74 -8.09 -11.47 9.96
CA ASN A 74 -7.61 -12.81 9.63
C ASN A 74 -6.76 -12.82 8.34
N SER A 75 -7.23 -12.15 7.29
CA SER A 75 -6.50 -12.10 6.01
C SER A 75 -5.20 -11.33 6.14
N THR A 76 -5.17 -10.28 6.98
CA THR A 76 -3.94 -9.53 7.27
C THR A 76 -2.95 -10.34 8.09
N ALA A 77 -3.43 -11.14 9.05
CA ALA A 77 -2.58 -12.03 9.82
C ALA A 77 -1.90 -13.08 8.92
N GLU A 78 -2.62 -13.64 7.97
CA GLU A 78 -2.07 -14.56 6.96
C GLU A 78 -1.06 -13.84 6.04
N ALA A 79 -1.39 -12.64 5.56
CA ALA A 79 -0.47 -11.83 4.76
C ALA A 79 0.82 -11.50 5.54
N ALA A 80 0.71 -11.16 6.84
CA ALA A 80 1.87 -10.87 7.69
C ALA A 80 2.76 -12.09 7.94
N GLN A 81 2.20 -13.31 7.94
CA GLN A 81 2.99 -14.54 8.00
C GLN A 81 3.71 -14.83 6.69
N ARG A 82 3.06 -14.62 5.55
CA ARG A 82 3.65 -14.83 4.22
C ARG A 82 4.66 -13.75 3.82
N TRP A 83 4.36 -12.49 4.15
CA TRP A 83 5.11 -11.31 3.71
C TRP A 83 5.52 -10.41 4.89
N PRO A 84 6.28 -10.93 5.89
CA PRO A 84 6.57 -10.19 7.12
C PRO A 84 7.40 -8.93 6.87
N ARG A 85 8.31 -8.94 5.91
CA ARG A 85 9.15 -7.78 5.55
C ARG A 85 8.29 -6.62 5.07
N GLN A 86 7.40 -6.86 4.13
CA GLN A 86 6.53 -5.84 3.54
C GLN A 86 5.49 -5.33 4.55
N CYS A 87 4.87 -6.22 5.31
CA CYS A 87 3.92 -5.81 6.35
C CYS A 87 4.58 -4.97 7.46
N ASN A 88 5.83 -5.29 7.82
CA ASN A 88 6.61 -4.46 8.74
C ASN A 88 6.93 -3.09 8.13
N ALA A 89 7.27 -3.03 6.84
CA ALA A 89 7.53 -1.78 6.15
C ALA A 89 6.29 -0.88 6.09
N ILE A 90 5.09 -1.44 5.84
CA ILE A 90 3.83 -0.70 5.88
C ILE A 90 3.64 -0.05 7.26
N ARG A 91 3.72 -0.84 8.33
CA ARG A 91 3.53 -0.33 9.69
C ARG A 91 4.56 0.74 10.07
N ALA A 92 5.83 0.51 9.73
CA ALA A 92 6.90 1.46 10.02
C ALA A 92 6.71 2.79 9.26
N CYS A 93 6.27 2.73 8.00
CA CYS A 93 6.01 3.92 7.20
C CYS A 93 4.83 4.72 7.76
N LEU A 94 3.70 4.08 8.09
CA LEU A 94 2.53 4.76 8.66
C LEU A 94 2.88 5.45 9.98
N ALA A 95 3.56 4.75 10.89
CA ALA A 95 4.01 5.35 12.15
C ALA A 95 4.94 6.56 11.91
N LYS A 96 5.83 6.47 10.92
CA LYS A 96 6.75 7.56 10.60
C LYS A 96 6.07 8.76 9.96
N LEU A 97 5.07 8.51 9.10
CA LEU A 97 4.24 9.58 8.51
C LEU A 97 3.43 10.30 9.59
N ALA A 98 2.85 9.58 10.56
CA ALA A 98 2.15 10.17 11.69
C ALA A 98 3.09 11.06 12.56
N GLU A 99 4.36 10.66 12.75
CA GLU A 99 5.35 11.51 13.41
C GLU A 99 5.62 12.81 12.65
N TYR A 100 5.76 12.75 11.32
CA TYR A 100 5.94 13.94 10.47
C TYR A 100 4.72 14.86 10.50
N GLU A 101 3.52 14.30 10.46
CA GLU A 101 2.26 15.03 10.57
C GLU A 101 2.15 15.73 11.93
N ALA A 102 2.36 15.00 13.03
CA ALA A 102 2.33 15.57 14.39
C ALA A 102 3.37 16.68 14.60
N ALA A 103 4.52 16.58 13.94
CA ALA A 103 5.56 17.61 13.96
C ALA A 103 5.29 18.78 13.00
N GLY A 104 4.27 18.71 12.15
CA GLY A 104 4.01 19.70 11.09
C GLY A 104 5.19 19.83 10.12
N SER A 105 5.85 18.73 9.79
CA SER A 105 7.08 18.73 8.98
C SER A 105 6.84 19.31 7.58
N THR A 106 7.72 20.19 7.15
CA THR A 106 7.75 20.76 5.77
C THR A 106 8.89 20.20 4.93
N ASP A 107 9.63 19.22 5.46
CA ASP A 107 10.70 18.54 4.73
C ASP A 107 10.10 17.53 3.73
N LEU A 108 9.85 18.01 2.51
CA LEU A 108 9.24 17.22 1.43
C LEU A 108 10.07 15.99 1.06
N ASP A 109 11.39 16.10 1.13
CA ASP A 109 12.26 14.98 0.78
C ASP A 109 12.19 13.87 1.82
N ALA A 110 12.21 14.22 3.11
CA ALA A 110 12.07 13.26 4.19
C ALA A 110 10.70 12.58 4.19
N VAL A 111 9.61 13.34 4.06
CA VAL A 111 8.24 12.80 4.12
C VAL A 111 7.94 11.93 2.89
N SER A 112 8.18 12.45 1.68
CA SER A 112 7.99 11.66 0.44
C SER A 112 8.96 10.48 0.35
N GLY A 113 10.18 10.64 0.87
CA GLY A 113 11.18 9.58 0.93
C GLY A 113 10.76 8.42 1.84
N CYS A 114 10.02 8.69 2.91
CA CYS A 114 9.42 7.65 3.76
C CYS A 114 8.46 6.75 2.95
N PHE A 115 7.54 7.37 2.22
CA PHE A 115 6.61 6.63 1.36
C PHE A 115 7.33 5.95 0.18
N GLY A 116 8.36 6.60 -0.38
CA GLY A 116 9.24 5.99 -1.39
C GLY A 116 9.93 4.72 -0.88
N ALA A 117 10.44 4.74 0.36
CA ALA A 117 11.07 3.57 0.98
C ALA A 117 10.07 2.41 1.17
N LEU A 118 8.83 2.70 1.58
CA LEU A 118 7.77 1.71 1.61
C LEU A 118 7.55 1.09 0.23
N MET A 119 7.36 1.93 -0.79
CA MET A 119 7.10 1.43 -2.15
C MET A 119 8.27 0.62 -2.70
N ALA A 120 9.52 0.96 -2.34
CA ALA A 120 10.68 0.14 -2.66
C ALA A 120 10.56 -1.28 -2.09
N GLU A 121 10.12 -1.41 -0.83
CA GLU A 121 9.88 -2.73 -0.20
C GLU A 121 8.74 -3.51 -0.86
N LEU A 122 7.65 -2.82 -1.25
CA LEU A 122 6.51 -3.46 -1.91
C LEU A 122 6.80 -3.88 -3.35
N PHE A 123 7.72 -3.21 -4.04
CA PHE A 123 8.13 -3.59 -5.39
C PHE A 123 9.13 -4.74 -5.37
N ASP A 124 9.93 -4.87 -4.33
CA ASP A 124 10.90 -5.94 -4.13
C ASP A 124 10.21 -7.25 -3.69
N TYR A 125 9.50 -7.88 -4.64
CA TYR A 125 8.71 -9.09 -4.44
C TYR A 125 9.56 -10.26 -3.95
N ARG A 126 10.68 -10.52 -4.65
CA ARG A 126 11.68 -11.54 -4.31
C ARG A 126 13.05 -10.87 -4.23
N GLN A 127 13.87 -11.31 -3.28
CA GLN A 127 15.25 -10.82 -3.18
C GLN A 127 16.13 -11.56 -4.21
N ASP A 128 16.08 -11.10 -5.46
CA ASP A 128 16.77 -11.67 -6.60
C ASP A 128 17.53 -10.59 -7.43
N HIS A 129 17.93 -10.93 -8.65
CA HIS A 129 18.66 -10.02 -9.54
C HIS A 129 17.85 -8.79 -9.98
N TRP A 130 16.50 -8.81 -9.87
CA TRP A 130 15.64 -7.66 -10.16
C TRP A 130 15.47 -6.69 -8.97
N SER A 131 15.90 -7.10 -7.77
CA SER A 131 15.71 -6.30 -6.56
C SER A 131 16.21 -4.86 -6.65
N PRO A 132 17.44 -4.57 -7.19
CA PRO A 132 17.93 -3.19 -7.28
C PRO A 132 17.04 -2.31 -8.16
N GLU A 133 16.60 -2.81 -9.31
CA GLU A 133 15.77 -2.09 -10.27
C GLU A 133 14.36 -1.89 -9.74
N LEU A 134 13.74 -2.94 -9.19
CA LEU A 134 12.40 -2.88 -8.62
C LEU A 134 12.35 -1.93 -7.42
N ARG A 135 13.34 -1.98 -6.53
CA ARG A 135 13.45 -1.05 -5.40
C ARG A 135 13.61 0.39 -5.87
N SER A 136 14.43 0.63 -6.90
CA SER A 136 14.62 1.96 -7.48
C SER A 136 13.33 2.49 -8.10
N ILE A 137 12.63 1.68 -8.91
CA ILE A 137 11.34 2.04 -9.50
C ILE A 137 10.33 2.34 -8.39
N GLY A 138 10.19 1.45 -7.41
CA GLY A 138 9.26 1.61 -6.29
C GLY A 138 9.53 2.90 -5.52
N PHE A 139 10.79 3.18 -5.19
CA PHE A 139 11.18 4.37 -4.44
C PHE A 139 10.78 5.67 -5.14
N HIS A 140 11.17 5.81 -6.40
CA HIS A 140 10.89 7.05 -7.13
C HIS A 140 9.40 7.22 -7.45
N LEU A 141 8.73 6.13 -7.79
CA LEU A 141 7.27 6.14 -8.00
C LEU A 141 6.52 6.49 -6.71
N GLY A 142 6.95 5.94 -5.58
CA GLY A 142 6.35 6.24 -4.28
C GLY A 142 6.49 7.72 -3.91
N LYS A 143 7.68 8.29 -4.06
CA LYS A 143 7.90 9.74 -3.86
C LYS A 143 7.00 10.58 -4.75
N PHE A 144 6.92 10.21 -6.03
CA PHE A 144 6.09 10.92 -7.00
C PHE A 144 4.61 10.88 -6.63
N ILE A 145 4.08 9.69 -6.32
CA ILE A 145 2.67 9.50 -5.95
C ILE A 145 2.34 10.31 -4.69
N TYR A 146 3.19 10.24 -3.66
CA TYR A 146 2.99 10.99 -2.42
C TYR A 146 2.91 12.51 -2.65
N LEU A 147 3.82 13.06 -3.46
CA LEU A 147 3.84 14.49 -3.76
C LEU A 147 2.66 14.92 -4.64
N LEU A 148 2.24 14.06 -5.57
CA LEU A 148 1.07 14.32 -6.42
C LEU A 148 -0.22 14.34 -5.59
N ASP A 149 -0.40 13.39 -4.70
CA ASP A 149 -1.53 13.30 -3.77
C ASP A 149 -1.59 14.53 -2.86
N ALA A 150 -0.46 14.89 -2.25
CA ALA A 150 -0.35 16.10 -1.44
C ALA A 150 -0.67 17.38 -2.22
N TYR A 151 -0.34 17.41 -3.51
CA TYR A 151 -0.67 18.55 -4.37
C TYR A 151 -2.18 18.60 -4.71
N ASP A 152 -2.76 17.48 -5.05
CA ASP A 152 -4.20 17.39 -5.37
C ASP A 152 -5.06 17.74 -4.15
N ASP A 153 -4.63 17.34 -2.96
CA ASP A 153 -5.34 17.58 -1.71
C ASP A 153 -5.05 18.95 -1.07
N LEU A 154 -4.10 19.73 -1.58
CA LEU A 154 -3.61 20.96 -0.96
C LEU A 154 -4.72 21.95 -0.58
N GLU A 155 -5.61 22.29 -1.50
CA GLU A 155 -6.71 23.22 -1.23
C GLU A 155 -7.73 22.67 -0.23
N HIS A 156 -7.98 21.36 -0.29
CA HIS A 156 -8.91 20.69 0.60
C HIS A 156 -8.37 20.70 2.03
N ASP A 157 -7.10 20.33 2.21
CA ASP A 157 -6.42 20.28 3.50
C ASP A 157 -6.26 21.66 4.12
N GLN A 158 -5.99 22.70 3.31
CA GLN A 158 -5.95 24.08 3.79
C GLN A 158 -7.30 24.51 4.38
N ARG A 159 -8.42 24.19 3.71
CA ARG A 159 -9.76 24.54 4.18
C ARG A 159 -10.12 23.82 5.49
N ARG A 160 -9.68 22.61 5.67
CA ARG A 160 -9.95 21.78 6.86
C ARG A 160 -8.95 22.00 8.00
N GLY A 161 -7.86 22.73 7.75
CA GLY A 161 -6.78 22.84 8.72
C GLY A 161 -5.97 21.56 8.91
N ALA A 162 -6.12 20.56 8.00
CA ALA A 162 -5.40 19.30 8.03
C ALA A 162 -3.92 19.48 7.66
N TYR A 163 -3.08 18.55 8.03
CA TYR A 163 -1.67 18.57 7.64
C TYR A 163 -1.52 18.35 6.12
N ASN A 164 -0.63 19.12 5.52
CA ASN A 164 -0.14 18.89 4.17
C ASN A 164 1.26 19.50 4.05
N PRO A 165 2.27 18.72 3.65
CA PRO A 165 3.67 19.18 3.64
C PRO A 165 3.94 20.30 2.64
N LEU A 166 3.06 20.52 1.63
CA LEU A 166 3.20 21.58 0.64
C LEU A 166 2.68 22.93 1.11
N LYS A 167 2.02 23.04 2.26
CA LYS A 167 1.47 24.30 2.78
C LYS A 167 2.51 25.42 2.91
N ALA A 168 3.75 25.08 3.19
CA ALA A 168 4.83 26.08 3.32
C ALA A 168 5.27 26.67 1.97
N LEU A 169 4.83 26.09 0.85
CA LEU A 169 5.18 26.54 -0.51
C LEU A 169 4.04 27.30 -1.21
N SER A 170 2.86 27.38 -0.58
CA SER A 170 1.64 28.00 -1.14
C SER A 170 1.38 29.46 -0.69
#